data_4771391f15cf0aa768101db1b65493bf
#
_entry.id   4771391f15cf0aa768101db1b65493bf
#
_cell.length_a   1.000
_cell.length_b   1.000
_cell.length_c   1.000
_cell.angle_alpha   90.00
_cell.angle_beta   90.00
_cell.angle_gamma   90.00
#
_symmetry.space_group_name_H-M   'P 1'
#
loop_
_entity.id
_entity.type
_entity.pdbx_description
1 polymer ?
#
loop_
_entity_poly.entity_id
_entity_poly.type
_entity_poly.pdbx_seq_one_letter_code
_entity_poly.pdbx_strand_id
1 'polypeptide(L)' 'MERVNLSNVEWFRGIGEYRIDWGPGYRIYLAKDGLEIIVLLGGGSKKRQQRDIDEAVALWEDFKRRKARMKKGA' A
#
# COMPACT_ATOMS: atom_id res chain seq x y z
N MET A 1 -5.82 12.64 -17.18
CA MET A 1 -5.53 11.47 -16.34
C MET A 1 -4.49 11.79 -15.29
N GLU A 2 -4.84 11.54 -14.07
CA GLU A 2 -3.95 11.87 -12.97
C GLU A 2 -2.92 10.78 -12.75
N ARG A 3 -1.70 11.20 -12.53
CA ARG A 3 -0.63 10.29 -12.21
C ARG A 3 -0.32 10.39 -10.73
N VAL A 4 -0.18 9.25 -10.09
CA VAL A 4 0.31 9.23 -8.73
C VAL A 4 1.78 9.60 -8.76
N ASN A 5 2.13 10.65 -8.03
CA ASN A 5 3.51 11.07 -7.95
C ASN A 5 4.22 10.22 -6.90
N LEU A 6 4.96 9.22 -7.36
CA LEU A 6 5.62 8.28 -6.47
C LEU A 6 6.69 8.92 -5.61
N SER A 7 7.15 10.12 -5.97
CA SER A 7 8.14 10.81 -5.13
C SER A 7 7.55 11.27 -3.80
N ASN A 8 6.21 11.34 -3.72
CA ASN A 8 5.53 11.69 -2.47
C ASN A 8 5.17 10.47 -1.63
N VAL A 9 5.58 9.30 -2.07
CA VAL A 9 5.34 8.05 -1.35
C VAL A 9 6.52 7.74 -0.47
N GLU A 10 6.25 7.48 0.79
CA GLU A 10 7.28 7.06 1.73
C GLU A 10 7.28 5.54 1.79
N TRP A 11 8.42 4.93 1.45
CA TRP A 11 8.54 3.47 1.38
C TRP A 11 9.14 2.92 2.66
N PHE A 12 8.50 1.92 3.22
CA PHE A 12 8.98 1.25 4.43
C PHE A 12 8.31 -0.10 4.57
N ARG A 13 9.00 -1.06 5.18
CA ARG A 13 8.49 -2.40 5.43
C ARG A 13 7.91 -3.09 4.18
N GLY A 14 8.40 -2.72 3.01
CA GLY A 14 7.94 -3.30 1.75
C GLY A 14 6.70 -2.68 1.16
N ILE A 15 6.13 -1.68 1.82
CA ILE A 15 4.96 -0.97 1.32
C ILE A 15 5.25 0.53 1.22
N GLY A 16 4.33 1.26 0.61
CA GLY A 16 4.45 2.70 0.51
C GLY A 16 3.28 3.38 1.19
N GLU A 17 3.54 4.54 1.76
CA GLU A 17 2.53 5.38 2.35
C GLU A 17 2.41 6.67 1.53
N TYR A 18 1.25 6.90 0.97
CA TYR A 18 0.93 8.13 0.26
C TYR A 18 0.02 8.97 1.12
N ARG A 19 0.48 10.14 1.52
CA ARG A 19 -0.31 11.05 2.33
C ARG A 19 -1.05 12.03 1.44
N ILE A 20 -2.33 12.17 1.71
CA ILE A 20 -3.15 13.17 1.04
C ILE A 20 -3.40 14.29 2.04
N ASP A 21 -2.81 15.43 1.78
CA ASP A 21 -2.89 16.58 2.67
C ASP A 21 -4.19 17.34 2.41
N TRP A 22 -5.30 16.70 2.75
CA TRP A 22 -6.62 17.24 2.49
C TRP A 22 -7.58 16.75 3.56
N GLY A 23 -8.37 17.68 4.10
CA GLY A 23 -9.30 17.35 5.16
C GLY A 23 -8.60 16.85 6.41
N PRO A 24 -9.05 15.75 7.00
CA PRO A 24 -8.42 15.23 8.22
C PRO A 24 -7.09 14.54 7.99
N GLY A 25 -6.60 14.53 6.76
CA GLY A 25 -5.33 13.87 6.45
C GLY A 25 -5.51 12.40 6.17
N TYR A 26 -5.75 12.07 4.92
CA TYR A 26 -5.91 10.67 4.51
C TYR A 26 -4.56 10.05 4.13
N ARG A 27 -4.46 8.75 4.34
CA ARG A 27 -3.29 7.99 3.93
C ARG A 27 -3.72 6.80 3.11
N ILE A 28 -2.96 6.53 2.06
CA ILE A 28 -3.18 5.36 1.23
C ILE A 28 -1.95 4.50 1.31
N TYR A 29 -2.14 3.24 1.65
CA TYR A 29 -1.05 2.28 1.72
C TYR A 29 -1.07 1.45 0.44
N LEU A 30 0.09 1.37 -0.20
CA LEU A 30 0.18 0.73 -1.49
C LEU A 30 1.48 -0.07 -1.57
N ALA A 31 1.58 -0.89 -2.62
CA ALA A 31 2.78 -1.66 -2.87
C ALA A 31 3.10 -1.59 -4.35
N LYS A 32 4.36 -1.78 -4.66
CA LYS A 32 4.82 -1.79 -6.04
C LYS A 32 5.13 -3.21 -6.46
N ASP A 33 4.45 -3.68 -7.48
CA ASP A 33 4.66 -5.01 -8.05
C ASP A 33 5.15 -4.83 -9.49
N GLY A 34 6.45 -4.79 -9.66
CA GLY A 34 7.03 -4.48 -10.94
C GLY A 34 6.70 -3.07 -11.36
N LEU A 35 5.94 -2.93 -12.42
CA LEU A 35 5.49 -1.62 -12.92
C LEU A 35 4.08 -1.26 -12.43
N GLU A 36 3.45 -2.15 -11.70
CA GLU A 36 2.10 -1.92 -11.21
C GLU A 36 2.08 -1.42 -9.78
N ILE A 37 1.14 -0.54 -9.51
CA ILE A 37 0.91 -0.04 -8.16
C ILE A 37 -0.37 -0.70 -7.65
N ILE A 38 -0.27 -1.33 -6.50
CA ILE A 38 -1.38 -2.02 -5.89
C ILE A 38 -1.78 -1.29 -4.63
N VAL A 39 -3.02 -0.84 -4.57
CA VAL A 39 -3.55 -0.19 -3.38
C VAL A 39 -3.98 -1.26 -2.39
N LEU A 40 -3.40 -1.23 -1.22
CA LEU A 40 -3.66 -2.23 -0.19
C LEU A 40 -4.75 -1.79 0.77
N LEU A 41 -4.66 -0.55 1.22
CA LEU A 41 -5.54 -0.07 2.28
C LEU A 41 -5.58 1.45 2.27
N GLY A 42 -6.73 2.00 2.60
CA GLY A 42 -6.88 3.43 2.80
C GLY A 42 -7.26 3.70 4.25
N GLY A 43 -6.64 4.70 4.85
CA GLY A 43 -6.94 5.08 6.22
C GLY A 43 -6.90 6.58 6.41
N GLY A 44 -7.65 7.08 7.38
CA GLY A 44 -7.75 8.52 7.63
C GLY A 44 -7.53 8.93 9.07
N SER A 45 -7.22 8.00 9.96
CA SER A 45 -7.10 8.32 11.37
C SER A 45 -5.68 8.06 11.88
N LYS A 46 -5.11 9.06 12.54
CA LYS A 46 -3.80 8.90 13.16
C LYS A 46 -3.79 7.83 14.25
N LYS A 47 -4.90 7.70 14.94
CA LYS A 47 -5.02 6.73 16.02
C LYS A 47 -4.90 5.29 15.53
N ARG A 48 -5.30 5.05 14.29
CA ARG A 48 -5.27 3.73 13.70
C ARG A 48 -4.09 3.50 12.78
N GLN A 49 -3.20 4.47 12.69
CA GLN A 49 -2.10 4.41 11.73
C GLN A 49 -1.25 3.15 11.87
N GLN A 50 -0.84 2.81 13.08
CA GLN A 50 0.00 1.63 13.29
C GLN A 50 -0.75 0.35 12.89
N ARG A 51 -2.02 0.30 13.25
CA ARG A 51 -2.85 -0.84 12.89
C ARG A 51 -3.02 -0.97 11.39
N ASP A 52 -3.23 0.16 10.72
CA ASP A 52 -3.39 0.18 9.27
C ASP A 52 -2.10 -0.25 8.58
N ILE A 53 -0.96 0.19 9.10
CA ILE A 53 0.33 -0.23 8.55
C ILE A 53 0.51 -1.74 8.69
N ASP A 54 0.23 -2.27 9.87
CA ASP A 54 0.37 -3.71 10.10
C ASP A 54 -0.56 -4.50 9.18
N GLU A 55 -1.77 -4.02 8.99
CA GLU A 55 -2.73 -4.66 8.12
C GLU A 55 -2.30 -4.60 6.66
N ALA A 56 -1.78 -3.44 6.24
CA ALA A 56 -1.30 -3.29 4.87
C ALA A 56 -0.13 -4.23 4.59
N VAL A 57 0.78 -4.35 5.54
CA VAL A 57 1.92 -5.27 5.39
C VAL A 57 1.42 -6.70 5.28
N ALA A 58 0.45 -7.08 6.11
CA ALA A 58 -0.12 -8.43 6.05
C ALA A 58 -0.81 -8.69 4.72
N LEU A 59 -1.54 -7.72 4.21
CA LEU A 59 -2.20 -7.84 2.92
C LEU A 59 -1.20 -8.00 1.79
N TRP A 60 -0.11 -7.25 1.85
CA TRP A 60 0.93 -7.32 0.84
C TRP A 60 1.62 -8.68 0.85
N GLU A 61 1.91 -9.21 2.04
CA GLU A 61 2.52 -10.52 2.17
C GLU A 61 1.60 -11.61 1.65
N ASP A 62 0.32 -11.50 1.95
CA ASP A 62 -0.67 -12.44 1.44
C ASP A 62 -0.78 -12.38 -0.08
N PHE A 63 -0.78 -11.18 -0.64
CA PHE A 63 -0.82 -11.00 -2.09
C PHE A 63 0.38 -11.65 -2.76
N LYS A 64 1.57 -11.43 -2.22
CA LYS A 64 2.78 -12.02 -2.80
C LYS A 64 2.72 -13.54 -2.76
N ARG A 65 2.21 -14.09 -1.69
CA ARG A 65 2.09 -15.53 -1.53
C ARG A 65 1.13 -16.12 -2.56
N ARG A 66 -0.01 -15.48 -2.74
CA ARG A 66 -1.02 -15.92 -3.71
C ARG A 66 -0.48 -15.82 -5.12
N LYS A 67 0.20 -14.75 -5.43
CA LYS A 67 0.77 -14.55 -6.75
C LYS A 67 1.82 -15.61 -7.07
N ALA A 68 2.69 -15.91 -6.13
CA ALA A 68 3.70 -16.95 -6.30
C ALA A 68 3.05 -18.31 -6.54
N ARG A 69 1.97 -18.59 -5.83
CA ARG A 69 1.23 -19.83 -5.98
C ARG A 69 0.60 -19.94 -7.35
N MET A 70 0.01 -18.85 -7.83
CA MET A 70 -0.60 -18.82 -9.15
C MET A 70 0.42 -19.02 -10.27
N LYS A 71 1.57 -18.42 -10.13
CA LYS A 71 2.64 -18.58 -11.11
C LYS A 71 3.12 -20.01 -11.16
N LYS A 72 3.19 -20.68 -10.03
CA LYS A 72 3.63 -22.06 -9.95
C LYS A 72 2.63 -23.01 -10.56
N GLY A 73 1.36 -22.66 -10.49
CA GLY A 73 0.30 -23.49 -11.03
C GLY A 73 0.07 -23.37 -12.52
N ALA A 74 0.72 -22.42 -13.13
CA ALA A 74 0.53 -22.18 -14.55
C ALA A 74 1.29 -23.15 -15.42
#